data_c511dcf6506ac2908e895600bbdb786e
#
_entry.id   c511dcf6506ac2908e895600bbdb786e
#
_cell.length_a   1.000
_cell.length_b   1.000
_cell.length_c   1.000
_cell.angle_alpha   90.00
_cell.angle_beta   90.00
_cell.angle_gamma   90.00
#
_symmetry.space_group_name_H-M   'P 1'
#
loop_
_entity.id
_entity.type
_entity.pdbx_description
1 polymer ?
#
loop_
_entity_poly.entity_id
_entity_poly.type
_entity_poly.pdbx_seq_one_letter_code
_entity_poly.pdbx_strand_id
1 'polypeptide(L)'
;MVDCPGYSLSGVAASFLFILLTMKHPDDFRVLGPADPILAKVGEDALLTCQLLPRRPAEHLEVRWYRSAADAPVTVYRDGAAVTGLQAEGFGGRAEWTDSADEGSVALRIRQVQPGDDGQYWCRFQEGEYWREASVRLHVAALGSSPGIHVEGLGEGEVQLVCTSQGWFPEPEVSWEGISGEKLMSLSENHVQNEDGLFYVEDTLVVRNDTEETISCSVYNRVLKEARVATITLPEKLQTELASLRVIGPSQPTVVRVGDSIELTCHLSPQTDAQGMEVRWLRSHYYPAVHVYEDGAPVATEQMAEYRGRTSVVTEAAHEGKLTLRIHDARTSDDGQYRCLFGKDGVYQGARVPVQVMAVGSTPRITQEVLKDGGVQLRCTSEGWFPRPHVQWRDREGRTVPSLSEVFRQGSQKLFQVDTLLLVTNSSVVNVTCSVSLPLGEEKVARFPLSDSKIALLWMSLPVLLLPLAMAADLIKVKRSRKDQNHSDKPEDHKDDESHTRRLPPDKRLHASPVHPAS
;
A
#
# COMPACT_ATOMS: atom_id res chain seq x y z
N MET A 1 -25.57 103.94 -4.49
CA MET A 1 -24.82 102.75 -4.99
C MET A 1 -24.28 102.03 -3.76
N VAL A 2 -24.95 101.03 -3.37
CA VAL A 2 -24.52 100.17 -2.24
C VAL A 2 -24.45 98.73 -2.77
N ASP A 3 -23.25 98.19 -2.86
CA ASP A 3 -22.99 96.85 -3.29
C ASP A 3 -23.35 95.86 -2.19
N CYS A 4 -24.22 94.90 -2.50
CA CYS A 4 -24.48 93.75 -1.66
C CYS A 4 -23.54 92.59 -2.06
N PRO A 5 -22.82 91.98 -1.13
CA PRO A 5 -22.03 90.80 -1.46
C PRO A 5 -22.94 89.57 -1.57
N GLY A 6 -22.91 88.92 -2.75
CA GLY A 6 -23.61 87.67 -3.02
C GLY A 6 -22.97 86.48 -2.26
N TYR A 7 -23.73 85.89 -1.38
CA TYR A 7 -23.36 84.59 -0.80
C TYR A 7 -23.62 83.50 -1.81
N SER A 8 -22.55 82.88 -2.25
CA SER A 8 -22.59 81.69 -3.13
C SER A 8 -23.11 80.50 -2.35
N LEU A 9 -24.28 80.00 -2.71
CA LEU A 9 -24.90 78.80 -2.16
C LEU A 9 -24.11 77.48 -2.46
N SER A 10 -23.05 77.56 -3.27
CA SER A 10 -22.24 76.38 -3.66
C SER A 10 -21.26 75.93 -2.57
N GLY A 11 -20.83 76.80 -1.65
CA GLY A 11 -19.87 76.42 -0.61
C GLY A 11 -20.47 75.58 0.52
N VAL A 12 -21.74 75.80 0.86
CA VAL A 12 -22.41 75.08 1.95
C VAL A 12 -22.80 73.64 1.48
N ALA A 13 -23.26 73.47 0.23
CA ALA A 13 -23.58 72.18 -0.34
C ALA A 13 -22.34 71.31 -0.51
N ALA A 14 -21.19 71.90 -0.92
CA ALA A 14 -19.92 71.16 -1.03
C ALA A 14 -19.37 70.70 0.33
N SER A 15 -19.51 71.52 1.39
CA SER A 15 -19.12 71.16 2.75
C SER A 15 -20.00 70.04 3.34
N PHE A 16 -21.31 70.09 3.08
CA PHE A 16 -22.20 68.97 3.50
C PHE A 16 -21.93 67.65 2.73
N LEU A 17 -21.61 67.75 1.42
CA LEU A 17 -21.23 66.57 0.63
C LEU A 17 -19.89 66.02 1.09
N PHE A 18 -18.93 66.87 1.48
CA PHE A 18 -17.64 66.42 2.01
C PHE A 18 -17.75 65.79 3.41
N ILE A 19 -18.67 66.31 4.26
CA ILE A 19 -18.97 65.71 5.57
C ILE A 19 -19.70 64.38 5.41
N LEU A 20 -20.59 64.27 4.43
CA LEU A 20 -21.24 62.96 4.11
C LEU A 20 -20.29 61.95 3.50
N LEU A 21 -19.26 62.39 2.75
CA LEU A 21 -18.23 61.50 2.18
C LEU A 21 -17.13 61.11 3.18
N THR A 22 -17.03 61.82 4.33
CA THR A 22 -16.10 61.46 5.42
C THR A 22 -16.77 60.74 6.59
N MET A 23 -18.08 60.46 6.53
CA MET A 23 -18.71 59.54 7.45
C MET A 23 -18.16 58.15 7.15
N LYS A 24 -17.14 57.75 7.91
CA LYS A 24 -16.76 56.35 8.02
C LYS A 24 -18.05 55.56 8.25
N HIS A 25 -18.32 54.59 7.38
CA HIS A 25 -19.43 53.67 7.59
C HIS A 25 -19.34 53.19 9.05
N PRO A 26 -20.43 53.21 9.84
CA PRO A 26 -20.43 52.74 11.23
C PRO A 26 -20.06 51.28 11.35
N ASP A 27 -19.96 50.57 10.22
CA ASP A 27 -19.71 49.14 10.11
C ASP A 27 -18.26 48.75 9.74
N ASP A 28 -17.31 49.73 9.76
CA ASP A 28 -15.89 49.41 9.46
C ASP A 28 -15.23 48.78 10.69
N PHE A 29 -15.15 47.46 10.65
CA PHE A 29 -14.47 46.65 11.67
C PHE A 29 -13.23 45.99 11.13
N ARG A 30 -12.30 45.64 12.02
CA ARG A 30 -11.10 44.83 11.73
C ARG A 30 -11.09 43.60 12.61
N VAL A 31 -10.47 42.55 12.11
CA VAL A 31 -10.25 41.29 12.87
C VAL A 31 -8.75 41.15 13.09
N LEU A 32 -8.37 40.86 14.31
CA LEU A 32 -6.98 40.60 14.70
C LEU A 32 -6.85 39.14 15.18
N GLY A 33 -5.88 38.44 14.64
CA GLY A 33 -5.37 37.21 15.20
C GLY A 33 -4.18 37.43 16.12
N PRO A 34 -3.69 36.41 16.81
CA PRO A 34 -2.46 36.46 17.61
C PRO A 34 -1.26 36.79 16.71
N ALA A 35 -0.32 37.59 17.24
CA ALA A 35 0.90 37.95 16.51
C ALA A 35 1.86 36.78 16.37
N ASP A 36 1.93 35.90 17.37
CA ASP A 36 2.77 34.71 17.40
C ASP A 36 1.94 33.47 17.13
N PRO A 37 2.55 32.42 16.53
CA PRO A 37 1.91 31.13 16.39
C PRO A 37 1.51 30.52 17.73
N ILE A 38 0.35 29.89 17.77
CA ILE A 38 -0.10 29.12 18.94
C ILE A 38 0.58 27.76 18.89
N LEU A 39 1.23 27.38 19.99
CA LEU A 39 1.87 26.07 20.14
C LEU A 39 0.99 25.14 20.98
N ALA A 40 0.76 23.93 20.51
CA ALA A 40 0.09 22.86 21.25
C ALA A 40 0.82 21.53 21.05
N LYS A 41 0.92 20.75 22.13
CA LYS A 41 1.47 19.38 22.03
C LYS A 41 0.38 18.42 21.62
N VAL A 42 0.76 17.36 20.88
CA VAL A 42 -0.16 16.29 20.49
C VAL A 42 -0.86 15.71 21.72
N GLY A 43 -2.20 15.59 21.64
CA GLY A 43 -3.05 15.14 22.75
C GLY A 43 -3.52 16.26 23.69
N GLU A 44 -2.94 17.46 23.65
CA GLU A 44 -3.41 18.64 24.38
C GLU A 44 -4.56 19.33 23.63
N ASP A 45 -5.19 20.30 24.27
CA ASP A 45 -6.18 21.18 23.65
C ASP A 45 -5.50 22.46 23.14
N ALA A 46 -5.85 22.90 21.93
CA ALA A 46 -5.43 24.19 21.38
C ALA A 46 -6.57 25.21 21.45
N LEU A 47 -6.27 26.44 21.83
CA LEU A 47 -7.21 27.54 21.85
C LEU A 47 -6.79 28.61 20.84
N LEU A 48 -7.50 28.71 19.72
CA LEU A 48 -7.25 29.69 18.66
C LEU A 48 -8.17 30.90 18.88
N THR A 49 -7.58 32.11 19.01
CA THR A 49 -8.34 33.30 19.34
C THR A 49 -8.29 34.37 18.25
N CYS A 50 -9.39 35.04 18.03
CA CYS A 50 -9.49 36.23 17.19
C CYS A 50 -10.25 37.35 17.91
N GLN A 51 -9.90 38.62 17.63
CA GLN A 51 -10.50 39.77 18.25
C GLN A 51 -11.03 40.76 17.22
N LEU A 52 -12.25 41.21 17.47
CA LEU A 52 -12.91 42.27 16.69
C LEU A 52 -12.50 43.65 17.18
N LEU A 53 -12.20 44.56 16.28
CA LEU A 53 -11.91 45.96 16.57
C LEU A 53 -12.82 46.91 15.74
N PRO A 54 -13.48 47.93 16.36
CA PRO A 54 -13.54 48.15 17.80
C PRO A 54 -14.20 46.96 18.53
N ARG A 55 -13.90 46.79 19.81
CA ARG A 55 -14.53 45.73 20.62
C ARG A 55 -16.03 45.96 20.68
N ARG A 56 -16.81 45.02 20.24
CA ARG A 56 -18.26 44.97 20.28
C ARG A 56 -18.73 43.52 20.35
N PRO A 57 -19.92 43.25 20.90
CA PRO A 57 -20.46 41.89 20.92
C PRO A 57 -20.51 41.29 19.51
N ALA A 58 -20.10 40.03 19.39
CA ALA A 58 -20.10 39.28 18.12
C ALA A 58 -21.36 38.38 17.95
N GLU A 59 -22.34 38.47 18.87
CA GLU A 59 -23.54 37.64 18.91
C GLU A 59 -24.39 37.70 17.63
N HIS A 60 -24.39 38.87 16.96
CA HIS A 60 -25.16 39.09 15.72
C HIS A 60 -24.34 38.90 14.44
N LEU A 61 -23.08 38.50 14.59
CA LEU A 61 -22.20 38.24 13.47
C LEU A 61 -22.17 36.74 13.17
N GLU A 62 -22.02 36.42 11.89
CA GLU A 62 -21.61 35.08 11.54
C GLU A 62 -20.10 34.97 11.64
N VAL A 63 -19.58 34.02 12.41
CA VAL A 63 -18.14 33.75 12.54
C VAL A 63 -17.84 32.35 12.04
N ARG A 64 -16.87 32.26 11.10
CA ARG A 64 -16.41 31.00 10.54
C ARG A 64 -14.94 30.79 10.83
N TRP A 65 -14.61 29.62 11.37
CA TRP A 65 -13.26 29.13 11.42
C TRP A 65 -13.04 28.13 10.29
N TYR A 66 -11.95 28.27 9.54
CA TYR A 66 -11.63 27.36 8.43
C TYR A 66 -10.13 27.25 8.21
N ARG A 67 -9.70 26.25 7.44
CA ARG A 67 -8.28 26.02 7.09
C ARG A 67 -7.99 26.34 5.63
N SER A 68 -8.66 25.67 4.72
CA SER A 68 -8.37 25.74 3.27
C SER A 68 -9.33 26.67 2.55
N ALA A 69 -10.62 26.57 2.81
CA ALA A 69 -11.65 27.34 2.16
C ALA A 69 -12.80 27.63 3.13
N ALA A 70 -13.42 28.80 2.99
CA ALA A 70 -14.47 29.27 3.89
C ALA A 70 -15.80 28.49 3.73
N ASP A 71 -15.98 27.77 2.63
CA ASP A 71 -17.11 26.88 2.36
C ASP A 71 -16.99 25.50 3.02
N ALA A 72 -15.76 25.15 3.47
CA ALA A 72 -15.50 23.95 4.27
C ALA A 72 -15.01 24.35 5.69
N PRO A 73 -15.90 24.86 6.54
CA PRO A 73 -15.52 25.41 7.84
C PRO A 73 -15.19 24.30 8.85
N VAL A 74 -14.24 24.60 9.73
CA VAL A 74 -13.97 23.79 10.94
C VAL A 74 -15.13 23.95 11.92
N THR A 75 -15.66 25.16 12.08
CA THR A 75 -16.89 25.45 12.84
C THR A 75 -17.49 26.78 12.39
N VAL A 76 -18.80 26.92 12.56
CA VAL A 76 -19.55 28.13 12.27
C VAL A 76 -20.36 28.53 13.51
N TYR A 77 -20.33 29.82 13.83
CA TYR A 77 -21.16 30.44 14.86
C TYR A 77 -22.09 31.45 14.20
N ARG A 78 -23.38 31.42 14.51
CA ARG A 78 -24.40 32.31 14.00
C ARG A 78 -25.51 32.47 15.01
N ASP A 79 -26.03 33.68 15.15
CA ASP A 79 -27.18 34.03 16.02
C ASP A 79 -27.01 33.54 17.47
N GLY A 80 -25.81 33.71 18.04
CA GLY A 80 -25.52 33.33 19.41
C GLY A 80 -25.28 31.84 19.66
N ALA A 81 -25.18 31.01 18.60
CA ALA A 81 -25.00 29.58 18.73
C ALA A 81 -24.05 28.95 17.70
N ALA A 82 -23.40 27.87 18.07
CA ALA A 82 -22.66 27.03 17.14
C ALA A 82 -23.62 26.28 16.20
N VAL A 83 -23.36 26.35 14.89
CA VAL A 83 -24.15 25.65 13.87
C VAL A 83 -23.70 24.19 13.78
N THR A 84 -24.58 23.27 14.16
CA THR A 84 -24.29 21.83 14.07
C THR A 84 -24.37 21.33 12.64
N GLY A 85 -23.50 20.38 12.27
CA GLY A 85 -23.51 19.69 10.97
C GLY A 85 -22.73 20.37 9.84
N LEU A 86 -22.01 21.47 10.12
CA LEU A 86 -21.13 22.16 9.16
C LEU A 86 -19.66 22.04 9.55
N GLN A 87 -19.25 20.96 10.21
CA GLN A 87 -17.86 20.74 10.57
C GLN A 87 -17.12 19.98 9.49
N ALA A 88 -15.90 20.43 9.14
CA ALA A 88 -15.01 19.73 8.23
C ALA A 88 -14.66 18.34 8.77
N GLU A 89 -14.42 17.39 7.85
CA GLU A 89 -13.98 16.05 8.17
C GLU A 89 -12.69 16.09 9.02
N GLY A 90 -12.62 15.25 10.05
CA GLY A 90 -11.52 15.23 11.03
C GLY A 90 -11.70 16.14 12.25
N PHE A 91 -12.62 17.12 12.25
CA PHE A 91 -12.90 17.99 13.38
C PHE A 91 -14.18 17.64 14.14
N GLY A 92 -14.96 16.68 13.65
CA GLY A 92 -16.22 16.28 14.27
C GLY A 92 -16.07 15.92 15.75
N GLY A 93 -16.77 16.64 16.65
CA GLY A 93 -16.70 16.44 18.10
C GLY A 93 -15.40 16.92 18.79
N ARG A 94 -14.40 17.39 18.03
CA ARG A 94 -13.15 17.94 18.59
C ARG A 94 -13.07 19.45 18.52
N ALA A 95 -13.75 20.09 17.58
CA ALA A 95 -13.77 21.54 17.45
C ALA A 95 -14.96 22.11 18.20
N GLU A 96 -14.69 22.97 19.18
CA GLU A 96 -15.68 23.60 20.02
C GLU A 96 -15.55 25.11 19.99
N TRP A 97 -16.69 25.78 19.99
CA TRP A 97 -16.76 27.20 20.22
C TRP A 97 -16.61 27.46 21.74
N THR A 98 -15.68 28.30 22.14
CA THR A 98 -15.54 28.76 23.50
C THR A 98 -15.94 30.22 23.55
N ASP A 99 -16.88 30.54 24.45
CA ASP A 99 -17.56 31.82 24.48
C ASP A 99 -16.74 32.92 25.18
N SER A 100 -16.48 33.97 24.44
CA SER A 100 -16.17 35.33 24.94
C SER A 100 -16.68 36.36 23.94
N ALA A 101 -17.80 36.00 23.27
CA ALA A 101 -18.41 36.86 22.24
C ALA A 101 -18.85 38.23 22.76
N ASP A 102 -19.11 38.35 24.05
CA ASP A 102 -19.60 39.59 24.69
C ASP A 102 -18.64 40.77 24.53
N GLU A 103 -17.32 40.51 24.46
CA GLU A 103 -16.29 41.54 24.29
C GLU A 103 -15.72 41.62 22.86
N GLY A 104 -16.31 40.89 21.91
CA GLY A 104 -15.79 40.81 20.53
C GLY A 104 -14.55 39.94 20.39
N SER A 105 -14.28 39.10 21.36
CA SER A 105 -13.28 38.03 21.28
C SER A 105 -13.96 36.69 21.00
N VAL A 106 -13.43 35.92 20.06
CA VAL A 106 -13.93 34.58 19.73
C VAL A 106 -12.80 33.59 19.78
N ALA A 107 -13.10 32.38 20.27
CA ALA A 107 -12.11 31.34 20.37
C ALA A 107 -12.65 30.01 19.85
N LEU A 108 -11.81 29.33 19.08
CA LEU A 108 -11.97 27.94 18.66
C LEU A 108 -11.08 27.07 19.54
N ARG A 109 -11.68 26.13 20.29
CA ARG A 109 -10.96 25.09 20.98
C ARG A 109 -10.92 23.84 20.11
N ILE A 110 -9.73 23.36 19.84
CA ILE A 110 -9.50 22.05 19.21
C ILE A 110 -9.02 21.11 20.30
N ARG A 111 -9.83 20.09 20.61
CA ARG A 111 -9.51 19.10 21.62
C ARG A 111 -8.59 18.02 21.07
N GLN A 112 -7.71 17.49 21.93
CA GLN A 112 -6.83 16.40 21.61
C GLN A 112 -6.14 16.59 20.25
N VAL A 113 -5.36 17.63 20.16
CA VAL A 113 -4.67 18.04 18.94
C VAL A 113 -3.87 16.90 18.36
N GLN A 114 -4.01 16.72 17.06
CA GLN A 114 -3.33 15.68 16.27
C GLN A 114 -2.30 16.31 15.33
N PRO A 115 -1.31 15.55 14.84
CA PRO A 115 -0.35 16.04 13.84
C PRO A 115 -1.01 16.72 12.64
N GLY A 116 -2.13 16.15 12.17
CA GLY A 116 -2.92 16.69 11.08
C GLY A 116 -3.56 18.06 11.35
N ASP A 117 -3.61 18.52 12.59
CA ASP A 117 -4.17 19.84 12.93
C ASP A 117 -3.14 20.97 12.75
N ASP A 118 -1.83 20.68 12.59
CA ASP A 118 -0.82 21.69 12.29
C ASP A 118 -1.17 22.48 11.03
N GLY A 119 -1.12 23.80 11.09
CA GLY A 119 -1.39 24.59 9.91
C GLY A 119 -1.92 25.98 10.17
N GLN A 120 -2.32 26.62 9.07
CA GLN A 120 -2.89 27.95 9.07
C GLN A 120 -4.41 27.85 9.18
N TYR A 121 -4.98 28.63 10.11
CA TYR A 121 -6.41 28.81 10.29
C TYR A 121 -6.79 30.25 10.00
N TRP A 122 -8.05 30.48 9.65
CA TRP A 122 -8.63 31.79 9.48
C TRP A 122 -9.92 31.89 10.28
N CYS A 123 -10.10 33.02 10.93
CA CYS A 123 -11.36 33.42 11.54
C CYS A 123 -11.98 34.52 10.68
N ARG A 124 -13.15 34.28 10.11
CA ARG A 124 -13.92 35.26 9.32
C ARG A 124 -15.12 35.70 10.10
N PHE A 125 -15.28 37.03 10.24
CA PHE A 125 -16.46 37.67 10.78
C PHE A 125 -17.24 38.28 9.63
N GLN A 126 -18.54 38.03 9.59
CA GLN A 126 -19.42 38.49 8.53
C GLN A 126 -20.65 39.19 9.11
N GLU A 127 -20.97 40.36 8.58
CA GLU A 127 -22.16 41.17 8.87
C GLU A 127 -22.86 41.53 7.55
N GLY A 128 -23.96 40.85 7.24
CA GLY A 128 -24.61 40.98 5.94
C GLY A 128 -23.69 40.58 4.80
N GLU A 129 -23.39 41.51 3.87
CA GLU A 129 -22.47 41.25 2.76
C GLU A 129 -21.01 41.62 3.09
N TYR A 130 -20.75 42.25 4.22
CA TYR A 130 -19.41 42.68 4.62
C TYR A 130 -18.74 41.63 5.47
N TRP A 131 -17.47 41.37 5.19
CA TRP A 131 -16.67 40.43 5.97
C TRP A 131 -15.21 40.89 6.12
N ARG A 132 -14.60 40.45 7.20
CA ARG A 132 -13.17 40.61 7.50
C ARG A 132 -12.66 39.31 8.13
N GLU A 133 -11.40 39.02 7.91
CA GLU A 133 -10.77 37.84 8.47
C GLU A 133 -9.36 38.12 8.96
N ALA A 134 -8.90 37.28 9.87
CA ALA A 134 -7.52 37.20 10.31
C ALA A 134 -7.01 35.76 10.29
N SER A 135 -5.73 35.64 10.13
CA SER A 135 -5.07 34.36 10.14
C SER A 135 -4.52 34.01 11.53
N VAL A 136 -4.56 32.73 11.88
CA VAL A 136 -4.04 32.17 13.11
C VAL A 136 -3.21 30.94 12.79
N ARG A 137 -1.91 30.98 13.10
CA ARG A 137 -1.04 29.83 12.91
C ARG A 137 -1.06 28.92 14.13
N LEU A 138 -1.42 27.65 13.96
CA LEU A 138 -1.26 26.60 14.95
C LEU A 138 -0.01 25.80 14.61
N HIS A 139 0.92 25.70 15.56
CA HIS A 139 2.01 24.76 15.54
C HIS A 139 1.69 23.60 16.47
N VAL A 140 1.65 22.40 15.89
CA VAL A 140 1.52 21.17 16.64
C VAL A 140 2.91 20.56 16.82
N ALA A 141 3.18 20.02 17.99
CA ALA A 141 4.45 19.35 18.25
C ALA A 141 4.29 18.14 19.16
N ALA A 142 5.16 17.16 18.97
CA ALA A 142 5.32 16.01 19.89
C ALA A 142 6.80 15.77 20.14
N LEU A 143 7.13 15.62 21.43
CA LEU A 143 8.45 15.19 21.85
C LEU A 143 8.43 13.66 21.98
N GLY A 144 9.18 12.99 21.13
CA GLY A 144 9.21 11.53 21.05
C GLY A 144 9.88 10.85 22.26
N SER A 145 9.99 9.56 22.17
CA SER A 145 10.66 8.72 23.17
C SER A 145 12.16 9.08 23.32
N SER A 146 12.75 8.71 24.44
CA SER A 146 14.22 8.72 24.53
C SER A 146 14.80 7.78 23.47
N PRO A 147 15.89 8.19 22.77
CA PRO A 147 16.52 7.32 21.79
C PRO A 147 17.02 6.02 22.42
N GLY A 148 16.98 4.93 21.66
CA GLY A 148 17.68 3.69 21.94
C GLY A 148 18.87 3.55 20.97
N ILE A 149 20.04 3.14 21.49
CA ILE A 149 21.19 2.83 20.64
C ILE A 149 21.40 1.32 20.66
N HIS A 150 21.30 0.69 19.48
CA HIS A 150 21.53 -0.72 19.26
C HIS A 150 22.89 -0.91 18.60
N VAL A 151 23.61 -1.97 18.97
CA VAL A 151 24.93 -2.28 18.43
C VAL A 151 24.83 -3.51 17.56
N GLU A 152 25.22 -3.39 16.30
CA GLU A 152 25.32 -4.53 15.36
C GLU A 152 26.78 -4.75 14.98
N GLY A 153 27.27 -5.99 15.14
CA GLY A 153 28.61 -6.36 14.69
C GLY A 153 28.68 -6.52 13.17
N LEU A 154 29.61 -5.82 12.51
CA LEU A 154 29.84 -5.95 11.08
C LEU A 154 30.99 -6.91 10.71
N GLY A 155 31.82 -7.29 11.68
CA GLY A 155 33.07 -8.03 11.47
C GLY A 155 34.25 -7.11 11.16
N GLU A 156 35.45 -7.67 11.12
CA GLU A 156 36.70 -6.94 10.83
C GLU A 156 37.01 -5.71 11.72
N GLY A 157 36.45 -5.68 12.94
CA GLY A 157 36.65 -4.58 13.90
C GLY A 157 35.77 -3.35 13.65
N GLU A 158 34.75 -3.46 12.81
CA GLU A 158 33.73 -2.43 12.64
C GLU A 158 32.44 -2.80 13.37
N VAL A 159 31.78 -1.80 13.93
CA VAL A 159 30.47 -1.89 14.62
C VAL A 159 29.54 -0.88 14.03
N GLN A 160 28.34 -1.29 13.78
CA GLN A 160 27.24 -0.42 13.39
C GLN A 160 26.43 -0.05 14.63
N LEU A 161 26.26 1.24 14.85
CA LEU A 161 25.35 1.78 15.87
C LEU A 161 24.08 2.23 15.18
N VAL A 162 22.95 1.79 15.68
CA VAL A 162 21.62 2.15 15.15
C VAL A 162 20.88 2.90 16.25
N CYS A 163 20.63 4.19 16.03
CA CYS A 163 19.84 5.03 16.92
C CYS A 163 18.39 5.03 16.48
N THR A 164 17.47 4.67 17.36
CA THR A 164 16.04 4.63 17.07
C THR A 164 15.24 5.45 18.07
N SER A 165 14.24 6.17 17.59
CA SER A 165 13.29 6.89 18.43
C SER A 165 11.96 7.09 17.71
N GLN A 166 10.85 7.24 18.44
CA GLN A 166 9.51 7.33 17.86
C GLN A 166 8.62 8.34 18.57
N GLY A 167 7.52 8.73 17.90
CA GLY A 167 6.53 9.62 18.50
C GLY A 167 6.84 11.10 18.30
N TRP A 168 7.61 11.48 17.29
CA TRP A 168 8.03 12.86 17.00
C TRP A 168 7.06 13.57 16.06
N PHE A 169 6.85 14.86 16.29
CA PHE A 169 6.21 15.75 15.33
C PHE A 169 6.62 17.21 15.59
N PRO A 170 6.92 17.98 14.54
CA PRO A 170 7.20 17.54 13.16
C PRO A 170 8.43 16.62 13.09
N GLU A 171 8.83 16.26 11.86
CA GLU A 171 10.03 15.47 11.62
C GLU A 171 11.24 16.04 12.39
N PRO A 172 11.91 15.23 13.25
CA PRO A 172 13.03 15.70 14.06
C PRO A 172 14.35 15.66 13.30
N GLU A 173 15.37 16.31 13.86
CA GLU A 173 16.76 16.18 13.42
C GLU A 173 17.47 15.15 14.28
N VAL A 174 18.23 14.26 13.65
CA VAL A 174 19.09 13.30 14.34
C VAL A 174 20.56 13.70 14.17
N SER A 175 21.36 13.58 15.21
CA SER A 175 22.79 13.85 15.14
C SER A 175 23.57 12.93 16.08
N TRP A 176 24.79 12.57 15.62
CA TRP A 176 25.74 11.83 16.42
C TRP A 176 26.89 12.73 16.85
N GLU A 177 27.32 12.56 18.07
CA GLU A 177 28.44 13.32 18.66
C GLU A 177 29.37 12.38 19.45
N GLY A 178 30.66 12.53 19.26
CA GLY A 178 31.67 11.89 20.08
C GLY A 178 31.85 12.60 21.41
N ILE A 179 32.73 12.08 22.27
CA ILE A 179 32.95 12.59 23.63
C ILE A 179 33.50 14.04 23.66
N SER A 180 34.23 14.45 22.62
CA SER A 180 34.78 15.81 22.49
C SER A 180 33.80 16.79 21.86
N GLY A 181 32.57 16.35 21.55
CA GLY A 181 31.54 17.16 20.92
C GLY A 181 31.70 17.29 19.39
N GLU A 182 32.58 16.52 18.79
CA GLU A 182 32.68 16.41 17.33
C GLU A 182 31.48 15.71 16.74
N LYS A 183 30.96 16.25 15.63
CA LYS A 183 29.86 15.63 14.89
C LYS A 183 30.39 14.46 14.06
N LEU A 184 29.72 13.33 14.21
CA LEU A 184 29.97 12.12 13.44
C LEU A 184 28.96 12.01 12.29
N MET A 185 29.43 11.49 11.15
CA MET A 185 28.61 11.40 9.95
C MET A 185 27.83 10.11 9.90
N SER A 186 26.51 10.20 9.77
CA SER A 186 25.63 9.04 9.57
C SER A 186 25.96 8.29 8.30
N LEU A 187 25.85 6.98 8.33
CA LEU A 187 25.87 6.11 7.16
C LEU A 187 24.54 6.16 6.43
N SER A 188 23.43 6.15 7.18
CA SER A 188 22.09 6.21 6.61
C SER A 188 21.12 6.83 7.63
N GLU A 189 20.16 7.57 7.12
CA GLU A 189 19.07 8.18 7.87
C GLU A 189 17.75 7.65 7.28
N ASN A 190 16.82 7.25 8.14
CA ASN A 190 15.50 6.79 7.75
C ASN A 190 14.45 7.38 8.67
N HIS A 191 13.53 8.16 8.11
CA HIS A 191 12.43 8.79 8.82
C HIS A 191 11.12 8.28 8.24
N VAL A 192 10.30 7.66 9.06
CA VAL A 192 9.02 7.08 8.66
C VAL A 192 7.89 7.76 9.41
N GLN A 193 6.94 8.34 8.68
CA GLN A 193 5.71 8.84 9.27
C GLN A 193 4.70 7.70 9.36
N ASN A 194 4.26 7.40 10.58
CA ASN A 194 3.27 6.37 10.87
C ASN A 194 1.83 6.82 10.51
N GLU A 195 0.88 5.90 10.60
CA GLU A 195 -0.54 6.17 10.32
C GLU A 195 -1.15 7.23 11.26
N ASP A 196 -0.62 7.38 12.47
CA ASP A 196 -1.01 8.40 13.46
C ASP A 196 -0.42 9.79 13.15
N GLY A 197 0.41 9.90 12.11
CA GLY A 197 1.08 11.12 11.68
C GLY A 197 2.36 11.45 12.46
N LEU A 198 2.77 10.61 13.41
CA LEU A 198 4.02 10.78 14.16
C LEU A 198 5.20 10.12 13.43
N PHE A 199 6.39 10.68 13.63
CA PHE A 199 7.62 10.17 13.02
C PHE A 199 8.32 9.17 13.92
N TYR A 200 8.77 8.08 13.29
CA TYR A 200 9.82 7.20 13.74
C TYR A 200 11.11 7.58 13.00
N VAL A 201 12.21 7.59 13.70
CA VAL A 201 13.54 7.86 13.14
C VAL A 201 14.50 6.73 13.45
N GLU A 202 15.32 6.41 12.47
CA GLU A 202 16.40 5.43 12.54
C GLU A 202 17.61 6.02 11.85
N ASP A 203 18.69 6.20 12.59
CA ASP A 203 19.94 6.74 12.08
C ASP A 203 21.07 5.77 12.38
N THR A 204 21.94 5.54 11.41
CA THR A 204 22.98 4.53 11.47
C THR A 204 24.36 5.16 11.36
N LEU A 205 25.22 4.82 12.31
CA LEU A 205 26.62 5.21 12.36
C LEU A 205 27.50 3.96 12.33
N VAL A 206 28.60 3.99 11.57
CA VAL A 206 29.62 2.94 11.59
C VAL A 206 30.87 3.50 12.26
N VAL A 207 31.35 2.80 13.27
CA VAL A 207 32.58 3.15 14.00
C VAL A 207 33.53 1.98 14.04
N ARG A 208 34.83 2.29 14.17
CA ARG A 208 35.84 1.26 14.40
C ARG A 208 35.93 0.97 15.89
N ASN A 209 36.00 -0.27 16.22
CA ASN A 209 35.99 -0.74 17.60
C ASN A 209 37.41 -1.01 18.09
N ASP A 210 38.35 -0.10 17.83
CA ASP A 210 39.75 -0.19 18.23
C ASP A 210 40.09 0.68 19.48
N THR A 211 39.13 1.53 19.92
CA THR A 211 39.29 2.42 21.05
C THR A 211 38.03 2.43 21.90
N GLU A 212 38.18 2.64 23.23
CA GLU A 212 37.06 2.91 24.11
C GLU A 212 36.50 4.30 23.79
N GLU A 213 35.32 4.34 23.16
CA GLU A 213 34.74 5.55 22.66
C GLU A 213 33.31 5.72 23.20
N THR A 214 33.02 6.94 23.70
CA THR A 214 31.67 7.31 24.13
C THR A 214 31.01 8.13 23.05
N ILE A 215 29.88 7.63 22.57
CA ILE A 215 29.12 8.20 21.43
C ILE A 215 27.71 8.51 21.90
N SER A 216 27.21 9.68 21.50
CA SER A 216 25.87 10.16 21.81
C SER A 216 25.03 10.30 20.55
N CYS A 217 23.79 9.82 20.59
CA CYS A 217 22.76 10.10 19.61
C CYS A 217 21.78 11.12 20.18
N SER A 218 21.56 12.22 19.49
CA SER A 218 20.64 13.29 19.84
C SER A 218 19.54 13.42 18.81
N VAL A 219 18.28 13.37 19.26
CA VAL A 219 17.09 13.60 18.43
C VAL A 219 16.43 14.91 18.88
N TYR A 220 16.35 15.89 17.99
CA TYR A 220 15.98 17.27 18.29
C TYR A 220 14.68 17.69 17.61
N ASN A 221 13.78 18.30 18.37
CA ASN A 221 12.55 18.91 17.86
C ASN A 221 12.74 20.44 17.71
N ARG A 222 12.70 20.92 16.47
CA ARG A 222 12.88 22.34 16.14
C ARG A 222 11.80 23.27 16.68
N VAL A 223 10.56 22.78 16.79
CA VAL A 223 9.41 23.56 17.25
C VAL A 223 9.46 23.74 18.77
N LEU A 224 9.69 22.65 19.50
CA LEU A 224 9.81 22.66 20.95
C LEU A 224 11.17 23.18 21.43
N LYS A 225 12.19 23.15 20.55
CA LYS A 225 13.59 23.45 20.87
C LYS A 225 14.13 22.54 22.00
N GLU A 226 13.69 21.29 21.99
CA GLU A 226 14.05 20.27 22.94
C GLU A 226 14.67 19.07 22.23
N ALA A 227 15.66 18.43 22.88
CA ALA A 227 16.29 17.21 22.41
C ALA A 227 16.11 16.07 23.40
N ARG A 228 16.15 14.84 22.88
CA ARG A 228 16.35 13.62 23.66
C ARG A 228 17.69 13.02 23.25
N VAL A 229 18.49 12.60 24.22
CA VAL A 229 19.84 12.10 23.99
C VAL A 229 20.01 10.73 24.64
N ALA A 230 20.63 9.83 23.90
CA ALA A 230 21.15 8.57 24.42
C ALA A 230 22.66 8.54 24.21
N THR A 231 23.36 7.89 25.12
CA THR A 231 24.81 7.77 25.08
C THR A 231 25.18 6.31 25.27
N ILE A 232 26.13 5.84 24.49
CA ILE A 232 26.74 4.51 24.64
C ILE A 232 28.25 4.64 24.77
N THR A 233 28.82 3.82 25.64
CA THR A 233 30.28 3.64 25.71
C THR A 233 30.58 2.24 25.17
N LEU A 234 31.42 2.17 24.15
CA LEU A 234 31.83 0.91 23.53
C LEU A 234 33.03 0.36 24.28
N PRO A 235 32.87 -0.70 25.08
CA PRO A 235 34.01 -1.28 25.82
C PRO A 235 34.86 -2.15 24.89
N GLU A 236 36.18 -2.17 25.11
CA GLU A 236 37.14 -3.04 24.43
C GLU A 236 36.72 -4.54 24.44
N LYS A 237 35.91 -4.93 25.41
CA LYS A 237 35.42 -6.29 25.63
C LYS A 237 34.24 -6.71 24.73
N LEU A 238 33.51 -5.75 24.14
CA LEU A 238 32.39 -6.01 23.22
C LEU A 238 32.87 -6.77 21.96
N GLN A 239 34.13 -6.55 21.59
CA GLN A 239 34.78 -7.25 20.46
C GLN A 239 34.82 -8.77 20.67
N THR A 240 35.08 -9.21 21.91
CA THR A 240 35.29 -10.64 22.18
C THR A 240 33.95 -11.39 22.24
N GLU A 241 32.91 -10.78 22.76
CA GLU A 241 31.58 -11.39 22.85
C GLU A 241 30.83 -11.37 21.50
N LEU A 242 30.87 -10.27 20.76
CA LEU A 242 30.32 -10.18 19.41
C LEU A 242 31.06 -11.06 18.40
N ALA A 243 32.39 -11.20 18.55
CA ALA A 243 33.20 -12.04 17.66
C ALA A 243 32.98 -13.54 17.89
N SER A 244 32.49 -13.95 19.07
CA SER A 244 32.30 -15.36 19.43
C SER A 244 31.00 -15.95 18.95
N LEU A 245 29.93 -15.15 18.77
CA LEU A 245 28.61 -15.60 18.37
C LEU A 245 28.30 -15.08 16.96
N ARG A 246 27.92 -15.98 16.05
CA ARG A 246 27.53 -15.63 14.69
C ARG A 246 26.10 -16.12 14.41
N VAL A 247 25.32 -15.32 13.70
CA VAL A 247 24.04 -15.76 13.16
C VAL A 247 24.25 -16.24 11.74
N ILE A 248 23.72 -17.41 11.45
CA ILE A 248 23.82 -18.03 10.12
C ILE A 248 22.40 -18.14 9.53
N GLY A 249 22.21 -17.53 8.39
CA GLY A 249 21.02 -17.65 7.55
C GLY A 249 21.19 -18.72 6.48
N PRO A 250 20.18 -18.93 5.63
CA PRO A 250 20.27 -19.87 4.52
C PRO A 250 21.28 -19.39 3.47
N SER A 251 22.10 -20.33 2.96
CA SER A 251 23.11 -20.05 1.93
C SER A 251 22.52 -19.81 0.54
N GLN A 252 21.28 -20.23 0.30
CA GLN A 252 20.55 -20.03 -0.95
C GLN A 252 19.24 -19.27 -0.68
N PRO A 253 18.72 -18.56 -1.67
CA PRO A 253 17.41 -17.92 -1.53
C PRO A 253 16.30 -18.92 -1.24
N THR A 254 15.42 -18.59 -0.31
CA THR A 254 14.19 -19.33 -0.08
C THR A 254 13.22 -19.05 -1.23
N VAL A 255 12.99 -20.06 -2.07
CA VAL A 255 12.09 -19.95 -3.22
C VAL A 255 10.71 -20.44 -2.84
N VAL A 256 9.67 -19.63 -3.06
CA VAL A 256 8.30 -19.93 -2.65
C VAL A 256 7.30 -19.48 -3.71
N ARG A 257 6.17 -20.20 -3.83
CA ARG A 257 5.06 -19.77 -4.69
C ARG A 257 4.10 -18.86 -3.95
N VAL A 258 3.48 -17.94 -4.68
CA VAL A 258 2.38 -17.11 -4.14
C VAL A 258 1.29 -18.01 -3.56
N GLY A 259 0.85 -17.71 -2.33
CA GLY A 259 -0.11 -18.50 -1.57
C GLY A 259 0.47 -19.56 -0.65
N ASP A 260 1.74 -19.97 -0.86
CA ASP A 260 2.42 -20.93 0.04
C ASP A 260 2.93 -20.22 1.32
N SER A 261 3.53 -20.97 2.24
CA SER A 261 4.18 -20.41 3.43
C SER A 261 5.68 -20.24 3.18
N ILE A 262 6.21 -19.07 3.59
CA ILE A 262 7.64 -18.77 3.58
C ILE A 262 8.23 -19.18 4.93
N GLU A 263 9.35 -19.90 4.94
CA GLU A 263 10.09 -20.27 6.15
C GLU A 263 11.48 -19.61 6.14
N LEU A 264 11.71 -18.73 7.11
CA LEU A 264 12.96 -17.99 7.29
C LEU A 264 13.67 -18.52 8.52
N THR A 265 14.63 -19.41 8.31
CA THR A 265 15.37 -20.06 9.41
C THR A 265 16.71 -19.42 9.59
N CYS A 266 17.01 -19.05 10.86
CA CYS A 266 18.31 -18.57 11.30
C CYS A 266 18.78 -19.38 12.49
N HIS A 267 20.10 -19.55 12.64
CA HIS A 267 20.68 -20.25 13.78
C HIS A 267 21.98 -19.61 14.26
N LEU A 268 22.27 -19.82 15.53
CA LEU A 268 23.48 -19.34 16.20
C LEU A 268 24.65 -20.33 15.99
N SER A 269 25.86 -19.81 15.83
CA SER A 269 27.09 -20.56 15.77
C SER A 269 28.17 -19.91 16.67
N PRO A 270 28.70 -20.58 17.68
CA PRO A 270 28.33 -21.93 18.13
C PRO A 270 26.89 -22.02 18.61
N GLN A 271 26.34 -23.24 18.70
CA GLN A 271 25.01 -23.47 19.23
C GLN A 271 24.87 -22.87 20.64
N THR A 272 23.91 -21.98 20.80
CA THR A 272 23.68 -21.25 22.04
C THR A 272 22.16 -21.13 22.22
N ASP A 273 21.67 -21.27 23.44
CA ASP A 273 20.24 -21.13 23.73
C ASP A 273 19.75 -19.72 23.42
N ALA A 274 18.75 -19.63 22.54
CA ALA A 274 18.14 -18.38 22.10
C ALA A 274 16.82 -18.06 22.83
N GLN A 275 16.37 -18.86 23.81
CA GLN A 275 15.07 -18.66 24.46
C GLN A 275 14.98 -17.32 25.23
N GLY A 276 16.08 -16.81 25.75
CA GLY A 276 16.15 -15.52 26.44
C GLY A 276 16.69 -14.38 25.58
N MET A 277 16.74 -14.56 24.26
CA MET A 277 17.18 -13.52 23.34
C MET A 277 16.00 -12.85 22.68
N GLU A 278 16.15 -11.58 22.38
CA GLU A 278 15.26 -10.89 21.42
C GLU A 278 15.64 -11.31 20.00
N VAL A 279 14.66 -11.74 19.21
CA VAL A 279 14.88 -12.11 17.82
C VAL A 279 13.96 -11.31 16.92
N ARG A 280 14.56 -10.58 15.97
CA ARG A 280 13.86 -9.72 15.00
C ARG A 280 14.02 -10.22 13.58
N TRP A 281 12.95 -10.27 12.84
CA TRP A 281 12.99 -10.41 11.39
C TRP A 281 12.62 -9.08 10.75
N LEU A 282 13.52 -8.57 9.94
CA LEU A 282 13.45 -7.24 9.34
C LEU A 282 13.43 -7.33 7.82
N ARG A 283 12.96 -6.29 7.16
CA ARG A 283 13.19 -6.10 5.73
C ARG A 283 14.32 -5.08 5.51
N SER A 284 14.01 -3.81 5.42
CA SER A 284 14.98 -2.75 5.14
C SER A 284 15.41 -1.99 6.39
N HIS A 285 14.52 -1.86 7.36
CA HIS A 285 14.71 -1.03 8.54
C HIS A 285 14.50 -1.83 9.82
N TYR A 286 15.03 -1.32 10.94
CA TYR A 286 14.89 -1.95 12.25
C TYR A 286 13.44 -1.91 12.74
N TYR A 287 12.73 -0.83 12.43
CA TYR A 287 11.32 -0.63 12.76
C TYR A 287 10.55 -0.03 11.56
N PRO A 288 9.27 -0.41 11.33
CA PRO A 288 8.62 -1.56 11.96
C PRO A 288 9.21 -2.87 11.45
N ALA A 289 9.16 -3.92 12.28
CA ALA A 289 9.71 -5.23 11.97
C ALA A 289 8.69 -6.12 11.25
N VAL A 290 9.16 -7.12 10.53
CA VAL A 290 8.31 -8.20 10.02
C VAL A 290 7.73 -9.00 11.18
N HIS A 291 8.57 -9.32 12.15
CA HIS A 291 8.18 -10.00 13.40
C HIS A 291 9.23 -9.77 14.47
N VAL A 292 8.79 -9.59 15.71
CA VAL A 292 9.66 -9.54 16.89
C VAL A 292 9.22 -10.63 17.85
N TYR A 293 10.20 -11.38 18.34
CA TYR A 293 10.04 -12.42 19.35
C TYR A 293 10.97 -12.09 20.53
N GLU A 294 10.39 -11.89 21.70
CA GLU A 294 11.10 -11.50 22.91
C GLU A 294 10.46 -12.20 24.10
N ASP A 295 11.26 -12.65 25.08
CA ASP A 295 10.80 -13.32 26.30
C ASP A 295 9.81 -14.47 26.07
N GLY A 296 10.00 -15.23 24.99
CA GLY A 296 9.14 -16.35 24.68
C GLY A 296 7.82 -16.00 23.99
N ALA A 297 7.60 -14.74 23.61
CA ALA A 297 6.33 -14.26 23.05
C ALA A 297 6.52 -13.30 21.86
N PRO A 298 5.53 -13.19 20.95
CA PRO A 298 5.55 -12.21 19.89
C PRO A 298 5.22 -10.80 20.41
N VAL A 299 5.97 -9.79 19.96
CA VAL A 299 5.71 -8.36 20.21
C VAL A 299 4.94 -7.76 19.04
N ALA A 300 3.61 -7.68 19.18
CA ALA A 300 2.72 -7.27 18.08
C ALA A 300 2.75 -5.76 17.79
N THR A 301 3.12 -4.93 18.75
CA THR A 301 3.14 -3.46 18.64
C THR A 301 4.18 -2.95 17.63
N GLU A 302 5.23 -3.72 17.43
CA GLU A 302 6.34 -3.37 16.54
C GLU A 302 6.23 -4.00 15.14
N GLN A 303 5.14 -4.71 14.88
CA GLN A 303 4.97 -5.45 13.62
C GLN A 303 4.41 -4.56 12.50
N MET A 304 5.01 -4.68 11.30
CA MET A 304 4.51 -4.07 10.07
C MET A 304 3.05 -4.50 9.80
N ALA A 305 2.22 -3.55 9.39
CA ALA A 305 0.78 -3.76 9.16
C ALA A 305 0.49 -4.92 8.19
N GLU A 306 1.27 -5.04 7.11
CA GLU A 306 1.12 -6.08 6.09
C GLU A 306 1.45 -7.50 6.57
N TYR A 307 2.13 -7.66 7.71
CA TYR A 307 2.47 -8.96 8.30
C TYR A 307 1.61 -9.33 9.49
N ARG A 308 0.74 -8.44 9.98
CA ARG A 308 -0.17 -8.73 11.09
C ARG A 308 -1.09 -9.91 10.77
N GLY A 309 -1.12 -10.90 11.67
CA GLY A 309 -1.92 -12.11 11.52
C GLY A 309 -1.42 -13.11 10.47
N ARG A 310 -0.27 -12.82 9.81
CA ARG A 310 0.34 -13.69 8.80
C ARG A 310 1.62 -14.39 9.27
N THR A 311 2.12 -14.09 10.46
CA THR A 311 3.40 -14.61 10.92
C THR A 311 3.26 -15.46 12.17
N SER A 312 4.09 -16.50 12.26
CA SER A 312 4.27 -17.33 13.45
C SER A 312 5.72 -17.76 13.57
N VAL A 313 6.21 -17.96 14.81
CA VAL A 313 7.57 -18.41 15.06
C VAL A 313 7.55 -19.87 15.48
N VAL A 314 8.43 -20.67 14.90
CA VAL A 314 8.70 -22.07 15.28
C VAL A 314 9.88 -22.06 16.25
N THR A 315 9.64 -22.42 17.50
CA THR A 315 10.59 -22.32 18.62
C THR A 315 11.10 -23.69 19.12
N GLU A 316 10.70 -24.79 18.48
CA GLU A 316 11.02 -26.16 18.92
C GLU A 316 12.53 -26.39 19.10
N ALA A 317 13.37 -25.74 18.31
CA ALA A 317 14.82 -25.81 18.38
C ALA A 317 15.49 -24.53 18.94
N ALA A 318 14.75 -23.70 19.68
CA ALA A 318 15.28 -22.45 20.24
C ALA A 318 16.40 -22.70 21.26
N HIS A 319 16.33 -23.80 22.02
CA HIS A 319 17.38 -24.23 22.93
C HIS A 319 18.70 -24.62 22.23
N GLU A 320 18.62 -24.95 20.92
CA GLU A 320 19.78 -25.19 20.06
C GLU A 320 20.21 -23.90 19.30
N GLY A 321 19.59 -22.76 19.62
CA GLY A 321 19.87 -21.50 18.95
C GLY A 321 19.22 -21.34 17.57
N LYS A 322 18.20 -22.14 17.24
CA LYS A 322 17.55 -22.12 15.95
C LYS A 322 16.09 -21.66 16.05
N LEU A 323 15.76 -20.59 15.32
CA LEU A 323 14.39 -20.11 15.19
C LEU A 323 14.01 -19.98 13.71
N THR A 324 12.74 -20.24 13.44
CA THR A 324 12.18 -20.12 12.09
C THR A 324 10.95 -19.22 12.12
N LEU A 325 10.98 -18.13 11.38
CA LEU A 325 9.79 -17.33 11.10
C LEU A 325 9.03 -18.00 9.95
N ARG A 326 7.74 -18.25 10.16
CA ARG A 326 6.83 -18.68 9.10
C ARG A 326 5.90 -17.52 8.74
N ILE A 327 5.90 -17.14 7.44
CA ILE A 327 5.00 -16.15 6.88
C ILE A 327 3.97 -16.89 6.03
N HIS A 328 2.70 -16.82 6.39
CA HIS A 328 1.60 -17.48 5.68
C HIS A 328 1.12 -16.65 4.49
N ASP A 329 0.56 -17.31 3.49
CA ASP A 329 -0.03 -16.67 2.31
C ASP A 329 0.98 -15.74 1.62
N ALA A 330 2.06 -16.31 1.07
CA ALA A 330 3.11 -15.57 0.39
C ALA A 330 2.55 -14.70 -0.74
N ARG A 331 2.96 -13.44 -0.76
CA ARG A 331 2.54 -12.44 -1.73
C ARG A 331 3.74 -11.99 -2.57
N THR A 332 3.48 -11.42 -3.73
CA THR A 332 4.54 -10.82 -4.54
C THR A 332 5.27 -9.67 -3.84
N SER A 333 4.62 -9.04 -2.84
CA SER A 333 5.23 -8.02 -1.98
C SER A 333 6.24 -8.59 -0.99
N ASP A 334 6.16 -9.89 -0.69
CA ASP A 334 7.08 -10.56 0.23
C ASP A 334 8.43 -10.93 -0.43
N ASP A 335 8.55 -10.76 -1.75
CA ASP A 335 9.81 -10.92 -2.47
C ASP A 335 10.88 -9.94 -1.99
N GLY A 336 12.13 -10.41 -1.86
CA GLY A 336 13.28 -9.57 -1.55
C GLY A 336 14.12 -10.04 -0.38
N GLN A 337 14.88 -9.11 0.22
CA GLN A 337 15.82 -9.41 1.28
C GLN A 337 15.18 -9.26 2.65
N TYR A 338 15.42 -10.26 3.50
CA TYR A 338 15.14 -10.22 4.92
C TYR A 338 16.44 -10.31 5.71
N ARG A 339 16.37 -9.90 6.96
CA ARG A 339 17.45 -10.05 7.95
C ARG A 339 16.86 -10.66 9.19
N CYS A 340 17.55 -11.58 9.83
CA CYS A 340 17.25 -12.03 11.19
C CYS A 340 18.32 -11.49 12.12
N LEU A 341 17.92 -10.87 13.20
CA LEU A 341 18.80 -10.37 14.27
C LEU A 341 18.51 -11.15 15.54
N PHE A 342 19.56 -11.59 16.20
CA PHE A 342 19.53 -12.16 17.55
C PHE A 342 20.22 -11.18 18.48
N GLY A 343 19.53 -10.73 19.50
CA GLY A 343 20.00 -9.69 20.41
C GLY A 343 19.88 -10.07 21.87
N LYS A 344 20.78 -9.53 22.66
CA LYS A 344 20.74 -9.56 24.12
C LYS A 344 21.35 -8.27 24.64
N ASP A 345 20.67 -7.63 25.59
CA ASP A 345 21.15 -6.40 26.24
C ASP A 345 21.50 -5.26 25.24
N GLY A 346 20.72 -5.15 24.14
CA GLY A 346 20.90 -4.11 23.10
C GLY A 346 22.01 -4.40 22.09
N VAL A 347 22.65 -5.57 22.18
CA VAL A 347 23.72 -6.00 21.25
C VAL A 347 23.18 -7.10 20.34
N TYR A 348 23.29 -6.91 19.01
CA TYR A 348 22.70 -7.80 18.01
C TYR A 348 23.75 -8.37 17.07
N GLN A 349 23.49 -9.59 16.62
CA GLN A 349 24.16 -10.24 15.50
C GLN A 349 23.12 -10.63 14.47
N GLY A 350 23.43 -10.52 13.20
CA GLY A 350 22.46 -10.74 12.15
C GLY A 350 22.93 -11.52 10.94
N ALA A 351 21.97 -12.08 10.21
CA ALA A 351 22.21 -12.73 8.93
C ALA A 351 21.17 -12.30 7.89
N ARG A 352 21.58 -12.31 6.64
CA ARG A 352 20.69 -12.06 5.49
C ARG A 352 19.93 -13.33 5.14
N VAL A 353 18.65 -13.17 4.82
CA VAL A 353 17.75 -14.25 4.40
C VAL A 353 17.06 -13.81 3.11
N PRO A 354 17.59 -14.14 1.94
CA PRO A 354 16.97 -13.78 0.67
C PRO A 354 15.75 -14.65 0.39
N VAL A 355 14.68 -14.04 -0.06
CA VAL A 355 13.42 -14.67 -0.45
C VAL A 355 13.12 -14.38 -1.91
N GLN A 356 12.76 -15.38 -2.67
CA GLN A 356 12.29 -15.27 -4.03
C GLN A 356 10.88 -15.83 -4.14
N VAL A 357 9.93 -14.92 -4.34
CA VAL A 357 8.53 -15.30 -4.56
C VAL A 357 8.29 -15.54 -6.03
N MET A 358 7.50 -16.57 -6.35
CA MET A 358 7.14 -16.90 -7.73
C MET A 358 5.63 -17.04 -7.89
N ALA A 359 5.12 -16.58 -9.03
CA ALA A 359 3.80 -16.93 -9.51
C ALA A 359 3.90 -17.46 -10.93
N VAL A 360 3.38 -18.67 -11.15
CA VAL A 360 3.33 -19.31 -12.48
C VAL A 360 2.02 -18.92 -13.12
N GLY A 361 2.11 -18.18 -14.20
CA GLY A 361 0.95 -17.64 -14.91
C GLY A 361 0.12 -18.69 -15.65
N SER A 362 -0.91 -18.22 -16.33
CA SER A 362 -1.81 -19.02 -17.16
C SER A 362 -1.07 -19.64 -18.35
N THR A 363 -1.60 -20.75 -18.85
CA THR A 363 -1.13 -21.31 -20.13
C THR A 363 -1.31 -20.27 -21.23
N PRO A 364 -0.26 -19.97 -22.04
CA PRO A 364 -0.35 -19.00 -23.11
C PRO A 364 -1.49 -19.30 -24.07
N ARG A 365 -2.14 -18.26 -24.57
CA ARG A 365 -3.18 -18.36 -25.59
C ARG A 365 -2.70 -17.71 -26.88
N ILE A 366 -2.73 -18.47 -27.99
CA ILE A 366 -2.36 -17.95 -29.30
C ILE A 366 -3.64 -17.64 -30.09
N THR A 367 -3.73 -16.44 -30.62
CA THR A 367 -4.79 -16.00 -31.56
C THR A 367 -4.14 -15.56 -32.87
N GLN A 368 -4.86 -15.70 -33.99
CA GLN A 368 -4.37 -15.29 -35.30
C GLN A 368 -5.22 -14.16 -35.89
N GLU A 369 -4.56 -13.29 -36.64
CA GLU A 369 -5.18 -12.26 -37.46
C GLU A 369 -4.57 -12.31 -38.88
N VAL A 370 -5.41 -12.33 -39.90
CA VAL A 370 -4.97 -12.30 -41.31
C VAL A 370 -4.85 -10.85 -41.73
N LEU A 371 -3.68 -10.45 -42.18
CA LEU A 371 -3.41 -9.10 -42.68
C LEU A 371 -3.87 -8.91 -44.13
N LYS A 372 -4.08 -7.67 -44.52
CA LYS A 372 -4.58 -7.31 -45.89
C LYS A 372 -3.65 -7.72 -47.03
N ASP A 373 -2.35 -7.87 -46.71
CA ASP A 373 -1.31 -8.34 -47.65
C ASP A 373 -1.16 -9.87 -47.69
N GLY A 374 -2.04 -10.60 -47.02
CA GLY A 374 -2.03 -12.07 -46.93
C GLY A 374 -1.06 -12.64 -45.87
N GLY A 375 -0.37 -11.80 -45.12
CA GLY A 375 0.44 -12.21 -43.96
C GLY A 375 -0.45 -12.67 -42.82
N VAL A 376 0.10 -13.52 -41.93
CA VAL A 376 -0.57 -13.98 -40.71
C VAL A 376 0.16 -13.42 -39.52
N GLN A 377 -0.56 -12.67 -38.71
CA GLN A 377 -0.07 -12.18 -37.40
C GLN A 377 -0.60 -13.08 -36.29
N LEU A 378 0.31 -13.62 -35.50
CA LEU A 378 -0.03 -14.40 -34.32
C LEU A 378 0.22 -13.56 -33.07
N ARG A 379 -0.76 -13.56 -32.16
CA ARG A 379 -0.66 -12.91 -30.86
C ARG A 379 -0.68 -13.98 -29.77
N CYS A 380 0.33 -13.97 -28.89
CA CYS A 380 0.39 -14.83 -27.74
C CYS A 380 0.21 -14.00 -26.46
N THR A 381 -0.76 -14.38 -25.64
CA THR A 381 -1.06 -13.71 -24.37
C THR A 381 -1.05 -14.69 -23.21
N SER A 382 -0.53 -14.26 -22.08
CA SER A 382 -0.51 -15.01 -20.81
C SER A 382 -0.44 -14.02 -19.65
N GLU A 383 -0.98 -14.36 -18.49
CA GLU A 383 -1.06 -13.46 -17.33
C GLU A 383 -0.82 -14.20 -16.02
N GLY A 384 -0.53 -13.45 -14.96
CA GLY A 384 -0.35 -14.00 -13.60
C GLY A 384 1.09 -14.42 -13.29
N TRP A 385 2.09 -13.85 -13.94
CA TRP A 385 3.50 -14.19 -13.77
C TRP A 385 4.21 -13.29 -12.75
N PHE A 386 5.06 -13.87 -11.93
CA PHE A 386 6.00 -13.13 -11.09
C PHE A 386 7.24 -14.01 -10.81
N PRO A 387 8.46 -13.46 -10.89
CA PRO A 387 8.84 -12.17 -11.45
C PRO A 387 8.53 -12.06 -12.96
N ARG A 388 9.01 -11.00 -13.62
CA ARG A 388 8.83 -10.81 -15.07
C ARG A 388 9.29 -12.05 -15.83
N PRO A 389 8.41 -12.69 -16.63
CA PRO A 389 8.76 -13.89 -17.36
C PRO A 389 9.56 -13.59 -18.62
N HIS A 390 10.21 -14.63 -19.15
CA HIS A 390 10.71 -14.66 -20.49
C HIS A 390 9.67 -15.24 -21.44
N VAL A 391 9.56 -14.68 -22.64
CA VAL A 391 8.69 -15.19 -23.69
C VAL A 391 9.49 -15.50 -24.92
N GLN A 392 9.19 -16.64 -25.58
CA GLN A 392 9.87 -17.06 -26.79
C GLN A 392 8.91 -17.70 -27.76
N TRP A 393 9.09 -17.36 -29.03
CA TRP A 393 8.50 -18.09 -30.14
C TRP A 393 9.49 -19.07 -30.71
N ARG A 394 9.03 -20.30 -30.98
CA ARG A 394 9.85 -21.37 -31.58
C ARG A 394 9.12 -21.96 -32.78
N ASP A 395 9.91 -22.32 -33.83
CA ASP A 395 9.42 -23.06 -34.98
C ASP A 395 9.28 -24.57 -34.67
N ARG A 396 8.92 -25.36 -35.67
CA ARG A 396 8.78 -26.81 -35.54
C ARG A 396 10.08 -27.50 -35.14
N GLU A 397 11.21 -26.98 -35.58
CA GLU A 397 12.55 -27.49 -35.29
C GLU A 397 13.07 -27.04 -33.92
N GLY A 398 12.29 -26.24 -33.17
CA GLY A 398 12.68 -25.69 -31.85
C GLY A 398 13.58 -24.47 -31.91
N ARG A 399 13.84 -23.91 -33.09
CA ARG A 399 14.65 -22.69 -33.24
C ARG A 399 13.85 -21.46 -32.84
N THR A 400 14.49 -20.54 -32.16
CA THR A 400 13.85 -19.28 -31.75
C THR A 400 13.53 -18.41 -32.96
N VAL A 401 12.28 -17.94 -33.03
CA VAL A 401 11.78 -17.01 -34.05
C VAL A 401 11.61 -15.65 -33.37
N PRO A 402 12.19 -14.57 -33.94
CA PRO A 402 12.08 -13.25 -33.34
C PRO A 402 10.65 -12.76 -33.35
N SER A 403 10.19 -12.19 -32.24
CA SER A 403 8.89 -11.54 -32.11
C SER A 403 8.87 -10.19 -32.85
N LEU A 404 7.73 -9.80 -33.36
CA LEU A 404 7.50 -8.45 -33.92
C LEU A 404 7.44 -7.41 -32.78
N SER A 405 6.82 -7.77 -31.68
CA SER A 405 6.75 -6.94 -30.47
C SER A 405 6.54 -7.79 -29.23
N GLU A 406 7.03 -7.28 -28.10
CA GLU A 406 6.81 -7.84 -26.76
C GLU A 406 6.37 -6.73 -25.82
N VAL A 407 5.21 -6.89 -25.20
CA VAL A 407 4.65 -5.94 -24.24
C VAL A 407 4.41 -6.66 -22.93
N PHE A 408 4.94 -6.09 -21.86
CA PHE A 408 4.71 -6.55 -20.50
C PHE A 408 3.93 -5.48 -19.75
N ARG A 409 2.81 -5.86 -19.16
CA ARG A 409 2.01 -4.99 -18.29
C ARG A 409 2.03 -5.55 -16.89
N GLN A 410 2.22 -4.69 -15.90
CA GLN A 410 2.20 -5.09 -14.50
C GLN A 410 0.90 -4.61 -13.86
N GLY A 411 0.15 -5.52 -13.25
CA GLY A 411 -1.09 -5.23 -12.53
C GLY A 411 -0.85 -4.77 -11.08
N SER A 412 -1.93 -4.47 -10.37
CA SER A 412 -1.92 -3.97 -8.99
C SER A 412 -1.23 -4.91 -7.99
N GLN A 413 -1.26 -6.21 -8.21
CA GLN A 413 -0.57 -7.22 -7.39
C GLN A 413 0.86 -7.51 -7.87
N LYS A 414 1.48 -6.62 -8.64
CA LYS A 414 2.79 -6.80 -9.27
C LYS A 414 2.90 -8.00 -10.23
N LEU A 415 1.80 -8.68 -10.56
CA LEU A 415 1.78 -9.77 -11.51
C LEU A 415 1.91 -9.26 -12.95
N PHE A 416 2.70 -9.95 -13.75
CA PHE A 416 2.94 -9.60 -15.14
C PHE A 416 1.93 -10.27 -16.08
N GLN A 417 1.45 -9.49 -17.04
CA GLN A 417 0.77 -9.94 -18.24
C GLN A 417 1.71 -9.80 -19.44
N VAL A 418 1.78 -10.82 -20.25
CA VAL A 418 2.59 -10.89 -21.48
C VAL A 418 1.68 -10.78 -22.68
N ASP A 419 2.07 -9.96 -23.64
CA ASP A 419 1.41 -9.82 -24.96
C ASP A 419 2.52 -9.71 -26.02
N THR A 420 2.69 -10.74 -26.85
CA THR A 420 3.73 -10.78 -27.87
C THR A 420 3.13 -11.11 -29.23
N LEU A 421 3.69 -10.49 -30.25
CA LEU A 421 3.27 -10.63 -31.63
C LEU A 421 4.35 -11.30 -32.48
N LEU A 422 3.94 -12.24 -33.33
CA LEU A 422 4.78 -12.86 -34.35
C LEU A 422 4.16 -12.64 -35.73
N LEU A 423 4.95 -12.16 -36.69
CA LEU A 423 4.55 -12.05 -38.07
C LEU A 423 5.08 -13.27 -38.85
N VAL A 424 4.16 -14.03 -39.46
CA VAL A 424 4.47 -15.17 -40.32
C VAL A 424 4.28 -14.76 -41.76
N THR A 425 5.40 -14.52 -42.46
CA THR A 425 5.42 -14.07 -43.86
C THR A 425 5.67 -15.22 -44.85
N ASN A 426 6.06 -16.38 -44.36
CA ASN A 426 6.47 -17.51 -45.20
C ASN A 426 5.66 -18.78 -44.84
N SER A 427 5.10 -19.43 -45.85
CA SER A 427 4.27 -20.64 -45.74
C SER A 427 5.03 -21.90 -45.28
N SER A 428 6.35 -21.80 -45.06
CA SER A 428 7.16 -22.92 -44.56
C SER A 428 7.07 -23.11 -43.04
N VAL A 429 6.49 -22.17 -42.29
CA VAL A 429 6.32 -22.29 -40.84
C VAL A 429 4.99 -22.98 -40.54
N VAL A 430 5.00 -24.30 -40.49
CA VAL A 430 3.79 -25.15 -40.35
C VAL A 430 3.28 -25.23 -38.90
N ASN A 431 4.11 -25.07 -37.92
CA ASN A 431 3.74 -25.09 -36.49
C ASN A 431 4.62 -24.10 -35.73
N VAL A 432 4.01 -23.25 -34.94
CA VAL A 432 4.72 -22.35 -34.01
C VAL A 432 4.33 -22.62 -32.58
N THR A 433 5.28 -22.42 -31.71
CA THR A 433 5.14 -22.59 -30.27
C THR A 433 5.45 -21.25 -29.59
N CYS A 434 4.56 -20.82 -28.72
CA CYS A 434 4.81 -19.72 -27.79
C CYS A 434 5.08 -20.31 -26.42
N SER A 435 6.23 -20.03 -25.85
CA SER A 435 6.57 -20.44 -24.50
C SER A 435 6.78 -19.21 -23.61
N VAL A 436 6.25 -19.30 -22.41
CA VAL A 436 6.45 -18.29 -21.35
C VAL A 436 7.04 -18.99 -20.15
N SER A 437 8.19 -18.51 -19.67
CA SER A 437 8.96 -19.16 -18.61
C SER A 437 9.46 -18.20 -17.56
N LEU A 438 9.62 -18.67 -16.33
CA LEU A 438 10.30 -17.98 -15.24
C LEU A 438 11.80 -18.26 -15.27
N PRO A 439 12.64 -17.38 -14.69
CA PRO A 439 14.09 -17.61 -14.60
C PRO A 439 14.48 -18.91 -13.90
N LEU A 440 13.62 -19.45 -13.03
CA LEU A 440 13.85 -20.67 -12.26
C LEU A 440 13.32 -21.97 -12.94
N GLY A 441 12.98 -21.90 -14.24
CA GLY A 441 12.70 -23.05 -15.07
C GLY A 441 11.23 -23.46 -15.20
N GLU A 442 10.30 -22.81 -14.53
CA GLU A 442 8.86 -23.04 -14.74
C GLU A 442 8.43 -22.46 -16.10
N GLU A 443 7.93 -23.32 -17.00
CA GLU A 443 7.55 -22.97 -18.37
C GLU A 443 6.10 -23.40 -18.67
N LYS A 444 5.36 -22.56 -19.35
CA LYS A 444 4.06 -22.88 -19.97
C LYS A 444 4.13 -22.64 -21.46
N VAL A 445 3.55 -23.56 -22.22
CA VAL A 445 3.72 -23.63 -23.66
C VAL A 445 2.36 -23.72 -24.35
N ALA A 446 2.17 -22.94 -25.41
CA ALA A 446 1.07 -23.10 -26.34
C ALA A 446 1.60 -23.41 -27.75
N ARG A 447 0.91 -24.29 -28.47
CA ARG A 447 1.24 -24.64 -29.85
C ARG A 447 0.11 -24.21 -30.77
N PHE A 448 0.47 -23.63 -31.90
CA PHE A 448 -0.47 -23.21 -32.90
C PHE A 448 -0.16 -23.91 -34.23
N PRO A 449 -1.05 -24.80 -34.71
CA PRO A 449 -0.90 -25.43 -36.03
C PRO A 449 -1.29 -24.44 -37.09
N LEU A 450 -0.38 -24.07 -37.97
CA LEU A 450 -0.68 -23.36 -39.19
C LEU A 450 -1.07 -24.38 -40.25
N SER A 451 -2.36 -24.50 -40.58
CA SER A 451 -2.81 -25.40 -41.61
C SER A 451 -2.44 -24.86 -43.01
N ASP A 452 -1.81 -25.68 -43.82
CA ASP A 452 -1.63 -25.41 -45.24
C ASP A 452 -3.02 -25.22 -45.86
N SER A 453 -3.30 -24.02 -46.37
CA SER A 453 -4.59 -23.69 -47.03
C SER A 453 -4.92 -24.58 -48.25
N LYS A 454 -3.95 -25.36 -48.73
CA LYS A 454 -4.15 -26.32 -49.80
C LYS A 454 -4.84 -27.61 -49.36
N ILE A 455 -4.76 -27.99 -48.07
CA ILE A 455 -5.43 -29.20 -47.55
C ILE A 455 -6.92 -28.93 -47.29
N ALA A 456 -7.31 -27.73 -46.92
CA ALA A 456 -8.71 -27.37 -46.65
C ALA A 456 -9.59 -27.42 -47.92
N LEU A 457 -9.03 -27.13 -49.08
CA LEU A 457 -9.77 -27.23 -50.36
C LEU A 457 -9.98 -28.67 -50.82
N LEU A 458 -9.11 -29.63 -50.45
CA LEU A 458 -9.32 -31.05 -50.75
C LEU A 458 -10.42 -31.67 -49.87
N TRP A 459 -10.62 -31.23 -48.67
CA TRP A 459 -11.67 -31.75 -47.78
C TRP A 459 -13.06 -31.20 -48.10
N MET A 460 -13.17 -30.02 -48.72
CA MET A 460 -14.45 -29.46 -49.19
C MET A 460 -14.91 -30.05 -50.49
N SER A 461 -14.02 -30.63 -51.33
CA SER A 461 -14.40 -31.24 -52.61
C SER A 461 -14.77 -32.72 -52.48
N LEU A 462 -14.35 -33.43 -51.44
CA LEU A 462 -14.69 -34.84 -51.22
C LEU A 462 -16.20 -35.10 -51.00
N PRO A 463 -16.95 -34.34 -50.21
CA PRO A 463 -18.39 -34.58 -50.06
C PRO A 463 -19.21 -34.29 -51.31
N VAL A 464 -18.76 -33.39 -52.21
CA VAL A 464 -19.48 -33.04 -53.44
C VAL A 464 -19.32 -34.12 -54.51
N LEU A 465 -18.19 -34.83 -54.54
CA LEU A 465 -17.96 -35.97 -55.49
C LEU A 465 -18.59 -37.30 -55.01
N LEU A 466 -18.82 -37.47 -53.70
CA LEU A 466 -19.45 -38.68 -53.16
C LEU A 466 -20.99 -38.64 -53.14
N LEU A 467 -21.61 -37.47 -53.21
CA LEU A 467 -23.06 -37.34 -53.24
C LEU A 467 -23.73 -38.00 -54.45
N PRO A 468 -23.23 -37.91 -55.72
CA PRO A 468 -23.83 -38.61 -56.86
C PRO A 468 -23.62 -40.13 -56.79
N LEU A 469 -22.53 -40.64 -56.16
CA LEU A 469 -22.30 -42.06 -56.00
C LEU A 469 -23.20 -42.69 -54.91
N ALA A 470 -23.50 -41.95 -53.84
CA ALA A 470 -24.44 -42.40 -52.81
C ALA A 470 -25.89 -42.46 -53.35
N MET A 471 -26.30 -41.46 -54.13
CA MET A 471 -27.62 -41.43 -54.77
C MET A 471 -27.76 -42.56 -55.83
N ALA A 472 -26.70 -42.90 -56.54
CA ALA A 472 -26.70 -44.03 -57.48
C ALA A 472 -26.80 -45.38 -56.76
N ALA A 473 -26.19 -45.53 -55.60
CA ALA A 473 -26.28 -46.75 -54.78
C ALA A 473 -27.68 -46.98 -54.20
N ASP A 474 -28.36 -45.90 -53.80
CA ASP A 474 -29.73 -45.96 -53.26
C ASP A 474 -30.75 -46.24 -54.37
N LEU A 475 -30.55 -45.72 -55.58
CA LEU A 475 -31.38 -46.07 -56.74
C LEU A 475 -31.25 -47.56 -57.15
N ILE A 476 -30.08 -48.13 -56.98
CA ILE A 476 -29.86 -49.58 -57.21
C ILE A 476 -30.53 -50.43 -56.12
N LYS A 477 -30.49 -49.99 -54.85
CA LYS A 477 -31.18 -50.65 -53.72
C LYS A 477 -32.70 -50.61 -53.88
N VAL A 478 -33.27 -49.46 -54.25
CA VAL A 478 -34.73 -49.31 -54.52
C VAL A 478 -35.17 -50.17 -55.66
N LYS A 479 -34.38 -50.34 -56.76
CA LYS A 479 -34.67 -51.25 -57.84
C LYS A 479 -34.61 -52.74 -57.46
N ARG A 480 -33.74 -53.14 -56.53
CA ARG A 480 -33.65 -54.50 -55.97
C ARG A 480 -34.84 -54.82 -55.07
N SER A 481 -35.21 -53.90 -54.18
CA SER A 481 -36.33 -54.05 -53.25
C SER A 481 -37.70 -54.20 -53.98
N ARG A 482 -37.90 -53.55 -55.16
CA ARG A 482 -39.11 -53.72 -55.98
C ARG A 482 -39.18 -55.08 -56.71
N LYS A 483 -38.07 -55.85 -56.78
CA LYS A 483 -38.07 -57.15 -57.48
C LYS A 483 -38.36 -58.28 -56.47
N ASP A 484 -38.17 -58.07 -55.19
CA ASP A 484 -38.39 -59.09 -54.16
C ASP A 484 -39.78 -58.96 -53.46
N GLN A 485 -40.58 -57.95 -53.75
CA GLN A 485 -41.93 -57.74 -53.21
C GLN A 485 -43.05 -58.41 -53.98
N ASN A 486 -42.72 -59.24 -54.98
CA ASN A 486 -43.72 -59.95 -55.81
C ASN A 486 -43.77 -61.46 -55.59
N HIS A 487 -43.29 -61.95 -54.48
CA HIS A 487 -43.46 -63.38 -54.13
C HIS A 487 -43.59 -63.59 -52.62
N SER A 488 -44.79 -63.92 -52.27
CA SER A 488 -45.26 -64.58 -51.06
C SER A 488 -46.21 -63.79 -50.17
N ASP A 489 -47.48 -63.89 -50.56
CA ASP A 489 -48.63 -63.93 -49.67
C ASP A 489 -48.77 -65.30 -49.08
N LYS A 490 -48.84 -65.45 -47.80
CA LYS A 490 -49.85 -66.21 -47.03
C LYS A 490 -49.56 -66.21 -45.51
N PRO A 491 -50.61 -66.26 -44.72
CA PRO A 491 -50.57 -65.95 -43.31
C PRO A 491 -50.60 -67.25 -42.45
N GLU A 492 -50.31 -67.12 -41.18
CA GLU A 492 -50.79 -67.90 -40.04
C GLU A 492 -50.01 -67.50 -38.79
N ASP A 493 -50.60 -66.93 -37.82
CA ASP A 493 -51.50 -67.31 -36.74
C ASP A 493 -50.75 -67.71 -35.45
N HIS A 494 -51.17 -67.02 -34.43
CA HIS A 494 -51.25 -67.40 -33.00
C HIS A 494 -49.99 -67.63 -32.13
N LYS A 495 -49.86 -66.92 -31.11
CA LYS A 495 -50.24 -67.06 -29.66
C LYS A 495 -49.21 -66.48 -28.72
N ASP A 496 -49.75 -65.61 -27.88
CA ASP A 496 -49.66 -65.49 -26.45
C ASP A 496 -48.38 -66.01 -25.70
N ASP A 497 -47.75 -65.23 -24.89
CA ASP A 497 -48.07 -65.17 -23.43
C ASP A 497 -47.06 -64.27 -22.70
N GLU A 498 -47.60 -63.37 -21.94
CA GLU A 498 -47.40 -63.07 -20.49
C GLU A 498 -45.94 -63.04 -19.96
N SER A 499 -45.59 -61.99 -19.41
CA SER A 499 -45.83 -61.37 -18.12
C SER A 499 -44.57 -61.13 -17.34
N HIS A 500 -44.56 -60.13 -16.69
CA HIS A 500 -44.25 -59.71 -15.34
C HIS A 500 -43.13 -58.71 -15.17
N THR A 501 -43.55 -57.48 -15.06
CA THR A 501 -43.76 -56.64 -13.83
C THR A 501 -42.52 -56.34 -13.00
N ARG A 502 -42.44 -55.03 -12.83
CA ARG A 502 -42.25 -54.24 -11.60
C ARG A 502 -40.80 -54.02 -11.17
N ARG A 503 -40.41 -52.86 -10.69
CA ARG A 503 -40.99 -51.58 -10.18
C ARG A 503 -39.83 -50.60 -10.01
N LEU A 504 -40.07 -49.33 -10.32
CA LEU A 504 -39.55 -48.16 -9.65
C LEU A 504 -40.40 -47.93 -8.39
N PRO A 505 -40.17 -46.90 -7.56
CA PRO A 505 -39.10 -46.21 -6.87
C PRO A 505 -39.31 -46.27 -5.33
N PRO A 506 -39.02 -45.33 -4.40
CA PRO A 506 -38.91 -43.89 -4.42
C PRO A 506 -37.87 -43.25 -3.45
N ASP A 507 -37.57 -42.01 -3.74
CA ASP A 507 -37.49 -40.79 -2.94
C ASP A 507 -37.78 -40.89 -1.41
N LYS A 508 -36.89 -40.23 -0.60
CA LYS A 508 -37.30 -39.49 0.60
C LYS A 508 -36.28 -38.44 1.02
N ARG A 509 -36.76 -37.25 0.91
CA ARG A 509 -36.42 -36.01 1.61
C ARG A 509 -36.53 -36.10 3.14
N LEU A 510 -35.98 -34.99 3.77
CA LEU A 510 -36.32 -34.32 5.02
C LEU A 510 -35.53 -34.80 6.25
N HIS A 511 -34.89 -33.95 7.05
CA HIS A 511 -35.25 -32.72 7.80
C HIS A 511 -34.00 -32.17 8.45
N ALA A 512 -33.64 -30.89 8.31
CA ALA A 512 -34.05 -29.79 9.21
C ALA A 512 -33.35 -29.74 10.59
N SER A 513 -32.67 -28.64 10.76
CA SER A 513 -32.16 -27.89 11.93
C SER A 513 -33.05 -27.99 13.19
N PRO A 514 -32.74 -27.32 14.33
CA PRO A 514 -31.68 -26.42 14.74
C PRO A 514 -31.19 -26.64 16.20
N VAL A 515 -30.31 -25.77 16.72
CA VAL A 515 -30.43 -25.04 18.03
C VAL A 515 -29.07 -24.68 18.62
N HIS A 516 -28.83 -23.39 18.79
CA HIS A 516 -28.02 -22.67 19.76
C HIS A 516 -28.39 -23.02 21.22
N PRO A 517 -27.73 -22.49 22.28
CA PRO A 517 -26.64 -21.52 22.44
C PRO A 517 -25.69 -21.75 23.64
N ALA A 518 -24.73 -20.82 23.75
CA ALA A 518 -24.22 -20.22 24.99
C ALA A 518 -23.21 -20.96 25.89
N SER A 519 -22.04 -20.48 25.98
CA SER A 519 -21.49 -19.67 27.08
C SER A 519 -20.15 -19.07 26.71
#